data_e2157c7c3e7312972eb1efbdbd9ac2ab
#
_entry.id   e2157c7c3e7312972eb1efbdbd9ac2ab
#
_cell.length_a   1.000
_cell.length_b   1.000
_cell.length_c   1.000
_cell.angle_alpha   90.00
_cell.angle_beta   90.00
_cell.angle_gamma   90.00
#
_symmetry.space_group_name_H-M   'P 1'
#
loop_
_entity.id
_entity.type
_entity.pdbx_description
1 polymer ?
#
loop_
_entity_poly.entity_id
_entity_poly.type
_entity_poly.pdbx_seq_one_letter_code
_entity_poly.pdbx_strand_id
1 'polypeptide(L)'
;EEWIARRIDSAHVLKPCSQTRKRNYIYIVTEFVDGQTLTQWMIDNPKPELETVRGIVEQIAKGLQAFHRMEMLHQDLRPENIMIDNTGTVKIIDFGSTRVAGVMEMTASNDRTHLLGTAQYAAPEYFLGQAGSTRSDIFSLGVIAYQMLTGKLPYGAEVARSGTKAAQRKLRYRSLLGNDREIPVWIDSVLRKAVQPDPYMRYEELSEFIYDLRHP
;
A
#
# COMPACT_ATOMS: atom_id res chain seq x y z
N GLU A 1 17.93 -0.88 0.58
CA GLU A 1 17.08 0.31 0.80
C GLU A 1 17.71 1.59 0.25
N GLU A 2 18.92 2.00 0.71
CA GLU A 2 19.57 3.26 0.30
C GLU A 2 19.74 3.38 -1.22
N TRP A 3 20.09 2.30 -1.91
CA TRP A 3 20.27 2.27 -3.36
C TRP A 3 18.95 2.53 -4.11
N ILE A 4 17.86 1.99 -3.61
CA ILE A 4 16.50 2.20 -4.13
C ILE A 4 16.09 3.66 -3.89
N ALA A 5 16.19 4.11 -2.64
CA ALA A 5 15.79 5.45 -2.24
C ALA A 5 16.51 6.56 -3.04
N ARG A 6 17.80 6.35 -3.40
CA ARG A 6 18.58 7.31 -4.22
C ARG A 6 18.13 7.42 -5.67
N ARG A 7 17.39 6.43 -6.18
CA ARG A 7 16.90 6.40 -7.58
C ARG A 7 15.50 6.93 -7.75
N ILE A 8 14.75 7.00 -6.66
CA ILE A 8 13.36 7.46 -6.70
C ILE A 8 13.34 8.96 -6.39
N ASP A 9 12.96 9.77 -7.37
CA ASP A 9 12.69 11.19 -7.18
C ASP A 9 11.18 11.43 -7.13
N SER A 10 10.67 11.54 -5.91
CA SER A 10 9.26 11.83 -5.65
C SER A 10 9.12 12.59 -4.32
N ALA A 11 8.23 13.58 -4.28
CA ALA A 11 7.87 14.25 -3.03
C ALA A 11 7.17 13.31 -2.03
N HIS A 12 6.60 12.19 -2.55
CA HIS A 12 5.81 11.22 -1.79
C HIS A 12 6.60 9.96 -1.43
N VAL A 13 7.93 10.01 -1.50
CA VAL A 13 8.83 8.93 -1.10
C VAL A 13 9.93 9.52 -0.23
N LEU A 14 10.26 8.87 0.88
CA LEU A 14 11.31 9.29 1.81
C LEU A 14 12.66 9.41 1.10
N LYS A 15 13.31 10.55 1.24
CA LYS A 15 14.59 10.82 0.56
C LYS A 15 15.80 10.50 1.44
N PRO A 16 16.81 9.82 0.91
CA PRO A 16 18.08 9.64 1.60
C PRO A 16 18.88 10.94 1.57
N CYS A 17 19.51 11.27 2.69
CA CYS A 17 20.46 12.37 2.80
C CYS A 17 21.84 11.95 2.33
N SER A 18 22.61 12.91 1.80
CA SER A 18 24.01 12.70 1.47
C SER A 18 24.82 12.51 2.75
N GLN A 19 25.66 11.48 2.77
CA GLN A 19 26.53 11.22 3.92
C GLN A 19 27.83 12.00 3.80
N THR A 20 28.19 12.69 4.87
CA THR A 20 29.40 13.50 4.93
C THR A 20 30.53 12.84 5.73
N ARG A 21 30.24 11.72 6.42
CA ARG A 21 31.21 11.03 7.29
C ARG A 21 31.48 9.60 6.82
N LYS A 22 32.74 9.13 7.08
CA LYS A 22 33.12 7.74 6.82
C LYS A 22 32.32 6.79 7.73
N ARG A 23 31.80 5.72 7.16
CA ARG A 23 30.99 4.73 7.90
C ARG A 23 31.89 3.72 8.62
N ASN A 24 31.60 3.48 9.87
CA ASN A 24 32.22 2.39 10.67
C ASN A 24 31.22 1.21 10.82
N TYR A 25 29.94 1.42 10.51
CA TYR A 25 28.84 0.43 10.51
C TYR A 25 27.81 0.81 9.47
N ILE A 26 26.89 -0.11 9.17
CA ILE A 26 25.83 0.11 8.16
C ILE A 26 24.72 0.93 8.80
N TYR A 27 24.44 2.11 8.25
CA TYR A 27 23.29 2.96 8.58
C TYR A 27 22.87 3.77 7.36
N ILE A 28 21.63 4.18 7.32
CA ILE A 28 21.07 5.07 6.32
C ILE A 28 20.64 6.35 7.03
N VAL A 29 20.94 7.49 6.44
CA VAL A 29 20.46 8.80 6.89
C VAL A 29 19.38 9.24 5.90
N THR A 30 18.21 9.59 6.41
CA THR A 30 17.09 10.07 5.62
C THR A 30 16.65 11.45 6.09
N GLU A 31 15.86 12.13 5.29
CA GLU A 31 15.15 13.31 5.75
C GLU A 31 14.28 12.97 6.98
N PHE A 32 14.09 13.92 7.85
CA PHE A 32 13.16 13.79 8.97
C PHE A 32 11.76 14.20 8.50
N VAL A 33 10.78 13.36 8.73
CA VAL A 33 9.38 13.68 8.45
C VAL A 33 8.73 14.12 9.76
N ASP A 34 8.46 15.41 9.89
CA ASP A 34 7.76 15.96 11.05
C ASP A 34 6.26 15.72 10.90
N GLY A 35 5.77 14.61 11.44
CA GLY A 35 4.40 14.17 11.30
C GLY A 35 4.14 12.84 12.01
N GLN A 36 3.10 12.14 11.58
CA GLN A 36 2.68 10.87 12.15
C GLN A 36 2.51 9.79 11.09
N THR A 37 2.51 8.51 11.51
CA THR A 37 2.17 7.40 10.60
C THR A 37 0.70 7.46 10.21
N LEU A 38 0.37 6.90 9.04
CA LEU A 38 -1.03 6.79 8.61
C LEU A 38 -1.85 5.93 9.58
N THR A 39 -1.23 4.98 10.27
CA THR A 39 -1.87 4.22 11.36
C THR A 39 -2.35 5.13 12.48
N GLN A 40 -1.46 6.01 12.98
CA GLN A 40 -1.83 6.96 14.05
C GLN A 40 -2.87 7.95 13.54
N TRP A 41 -2.68 8.44 12.31
CA TRP A 41 -3.65 9.35 11.69
C TRP A 41 -5.07 8.76 11.62
N MET A 42 -5.20 7.47 11.27
CA MET A 42 -6.50 6.78 11.23
C MET A 42 -7.14 6.63 12.62
N ILE A 43 -6.32 6.47 13.66
CA ILE A 43 -6.80 6.43 15.06
C ILE A 43 -7.36 7.80 15.44
N ASP A 44 -6.63 8.86 15.12
CA ASP A 44 -7.03 10.25 15.44
C ASP A 44 -8.22 10.74 14.58
N ASN A 45 -8.40 10.12 13.39
CA ASN A 45 -9.45 10.46 12.43
C ASN A 45 -10.30 9.23 12.09
N PRO A 46 -11.13 8.73 13.02
CA PRO A 46 -11.87 7.46 12.82
C PRO A 46 -12.96 7.54 11.74
N LYS A 47 -13.37 8.74 11.35
CA LYS A 47 -14.40 8.99 10.33
C LYS A 47 -13.97 10.15 9.40
N PRO A 48 -12.89 10.00 8.64
CA PRO A 48 -12.39 11.07 7.79
C PRO A 48 -13.35 11.36 6.63
N GLU A 49 -13.39 12.57 6.15
CA GLU A 49 -14.16 12.92 4.95
C GLU A 49 -13.63 12.18 3.72
N LEU A 50 -14.53 11.85 2.78
CA LEU A 50 -14.18 11.13 1.55
C LEU A 50 -13.10 11.88 0.74
N GLU A 51 -13.17 13.21 0.66
CA GLU A 51 -12.19 14.00 -0.09
C GLU A 51 -10.81 13.96 0.57
N THR A 52 -10.74 13.95 1.89
CA THR A 52 -9.48 13.77 2.62
C THR A 52 -8.86 12.41 2.30
N VAL A 53 -9.67 11.33 2.31
CA VAL A 53 -9.21 9.99 1.95
C VAL A 53 -8.70 9.94 0.50
N ARG A 54 -9.43 10.54 -0.44
CA ARG A 54 -9.00 10.66 -1.85
C ARG A 54 -7.66 11.36 -1.98
N GLY A 55 -7.50 12.49 -1.29
CA GLY A 55 -6.24 13.26 -1.31
C GLY A 55 -5.05 12.47 -0.78
N ILE A 56 -5.23 11.68 0.28
CA ILE A 56 -4.19 10.80 0.83
C ILE A 56 -3.86 9.67 -0.16
N VAL A 57 -4.89 8.96 -0.67
CA VAL A 57 -4.72 7.85 -1.62
C VAL A 57 -4.01 8.30 -2.89
N GLU A 58 -4.36 9.48 -3.41
CA GLU A 58 -3.69 10.05 -4.59
C GLU A 58 -2.20 10.32 -4.34
N GLN A 59 -1.85 10.85 -3.18
CA GLN A 59 -0.45 11.10 -2.83
C GLN A 59 0.34 9.79 -2.69
N ILE A 60 -0.24 8.76 -2.06
CA ILE A 60 0.36 7.42 -2.00
C ILE A 60 0.56 6.86 -3.40
N ALA A 61 -0.45 6.98 -4.27
CA ALA A 61 -0.36 6.51 -5.65
C ALA A 61 0.74 7.21 -6.44
N LYS A 62 0.95 8.52 -6.25
CA LYS A 62 2.09 9.26 -6.84
C LYS A 62 3.44 8.73 -6.36
N GLY A 63 3.53 8.36 -5.08
CA GLY A 63 4.71 7.67 -4.54
C GLY A 63 4.92 6.33 -5.23
N LEU A 64 3.91 5.46 -5.28
CA LEU A 64 3.98 4.14 -5.93
C LEU A 64 4.31 4.25 -7.44
N GLN A 65 3.78 5.24 -8.15
CA GLN A 65 4.12 5.46 -9.56
C GLN A 65 5.61 5.72 -9.76
N ALA A 66 6.28 6.35 -8.79
CA ALA A 66 7.72 6.57 -8.87
C ALA A 66 8.50 5.24 -8.75
N PHE A 67 8.02 4.27 -7.94
CA PHE A 67 8.55 2.91 -7.92
C PHE A 67 8.29 2.18 -9.24
N HIS A 68 7.04 2.19 -9.71
CA HIS A 68 6.64 1.45 -10.92
C HIS A 68 7.38 1.92 -12.18
N ARG A 69 7.65 3.23 -12.33
CA ARG A 69 8.47 3.78 -13.43
C ARG A 69 9.91 3.24 -13.45
N MET A 70 10.41 2.81 -12.32
CA MET A 70 11.73 2.20 -12.16
C MET A 70 11.67 0.68 -12.20
N GLU A 71 10.54 0.10 -12.63
CA GLU A 71 10.27 -1.35 -12.62
C GLU A 71 10.43 -1.97 -11.23
N MET A 72 10.09 -1.22 -10.19
CA MET A 72 10.13 -1.64 -8.80
C MET A 72 8.72 -1.82 -8.25
N LEU A 73 8.54 -2.81 -7.37
CA LEU A 73 7.31 -3.05 -6.61
C LEU A 73 7.58 -2.79 -5.13
N HIS A 74 6.65 -2.12 -4.45
CA HIS A 74 6.80 -1.85 -3.02
C HIS A 74 6.66 -3.12 -2.18
N GLN A 75 5.65 -3.94 -2.46
CA GLN A 75 5.31 -5.24 -1.88
C GLN A 75 4.88 -5.25 -0.39
N ASP A 76 5.24 -4.24 0.39
CA ASP A 76 4.85 -4.12 1.80
C ASP A 76 4.18 -2.76 2.09
N LEU A 77 3.28 -2.33 1.20
CA LEU A 77 2.52 -1.10 1.41
C LEU A 77 1.49 -1.31 2.52
N ARG A 78 1.65 -0.55 3.62
CA ARG A 78 0.82 -0.62 4.81
C ARG A 78 0.82 0.72 5.55
N PRO A 79 -0.17 1.01 6.40
CA PRO A 79 -0.27 2.31 7.06
C PRO A 79 0.93 2.68 7.94
N GLU A 80 1.64 1.69 8.50
CA GLU A 80 2.83 1.91 9.29
C GLU A 80 4.01 2.41 8.45
N ASN A 81 4.04 2.08 7.15
CA ASN A 81 5.07 2.46 6.18
C ASN A 81 4.73 3.74 5.41
N ILE A 82 3.74 4.49 5.89
CA ILE A 82 3.28 5.75 5.31
C ILE A 82 3.23 6.79 6.42
N MET A 83 3.79 7.97 6.18
CA MET A 83 3.68 9.12 7.08
C MET A 83 2.92 10.26 6.42
N ILE A 84 2.24 11.04 7.25
CA ILE A 84 1.62 12.32 6.88
C ILE A 84 2.33 13.38 7.71
N ASP A 85 2.97 14.35 7.06
CA ASP A 85 3.63 15.46 7.76
C ASP A 85 2.62 16.54 8.19
N ASN A 86 3.12 17.50 8.97
CA ASN A 86 2.30 18.59 9.51
C ASN A 86 1.74 19.54 8.43
N THR A 87 2.17 19.42 7.18
CA THR A 87 1.64 20.16 6.02
C THR A 87 0.59 19.38 5.25
N GLY A 88 0.35 18.10 5.60
CA GLY A 88 -0.54 17.18 4.89
C GLY A 88 0.13 16.46 3.72
N THR A 89 1.47 16.55 3.61
CA THR A 89 2.21 15.79 2.59
C THR A 89 2.37 14.33 3.04
N VAL A 90 1.97 13.43 2.17
CA VAL A 90 2.08 11.98 2.41
C VAL A 90 3.39 11.44 1.84
N LYS A 91 4.11 10.63 2.62
CA LYS A 91 5.37 9.98 2.21
C LYS A 91 5.38 8.49 2.55
N ILE A 92 5.81 7.68 1.59
CA ILE A 92 6.17 6.26 1.81
C ILE A 92 7.56 6.24 2.42
N ILE A 93 7.74 5.55 3.57
CA ILE A 93 8.95 5.67 4.40
C ILE A 93 9.79 4.39 4.52
N ASP A 94 9.26 3.24 4.12
CA ASP A 94 9.95 1.95 4.19
C ASP A 94 9.93 1.23 2.84
N PHE A 95 11.11 0.84 2.36
CA PHE A 95 11.31 0.14 1.10
C PHE A 95 12.10 -1.17 1.29
N GLY A 96 12.17 -1.67 2.52
CA GLY A 96 12.95 -2.87 2.87
C GLY A 96 12.52 -4.13 2.11
N SER A 97 11.25 -4.18 1.70
CA SER A 97 10.66 -5.28 0.93
C SER A 97 10.59 -5.03 -0.58
N THR A 98 11.08 -3.88 -1.05
CA THR A 98 10.99 -3.49 -2.47
C THR A 98 11.80 -4.44 -3.35
N ARG A 99 11.17 -4.94 -4.41
CA ARG A 99 11.83 -5.78 -5.42
C ARG A 99 12.00 -5.03 -6.73
N VAL A 100 13.16 -5.23 -7.34
CA VAL A 100 13.46 -4.77 -8.70
C VAL A 100 13.12 -5.90 -9.67
N ALA A 101 12.39 -5.61 -10.73
CA ALA A 101 12.10 -6.59 -11.77
C ALA A 101 13.42 -7.15 -12.36
N GLY A 102 13.53 -8.48 -12.44
CA GLY A 102 14.70 -9.15 -12.98
C GLY A 102 15.84 -9.42 -11.98
N VAL A 103 15.79 -8.94 -10.75
CA VAL A 103 16.74 -9.31 -9.69
C VAL A 103 16.10 -10.40 -8.83
N MET A 104 16.53 -11.65 -9.03
CA MET A 104 16.18 -12.76 -8.12
C MET A 104 17.03 -12.62 -6.85
N GLU A 105 16.51 -11.95 -5.83
CA GLU A 105 17.07 -12.10 -4.49
C GLU A 105 16.68 -13.47 -3.92
N MET A 106 17.66 -14.32 -3.72
CA MET A 106 17.52 -15.63 -3.07
C MET A 106 17.42 -15.46 -1.54
N THR A 107 16.50 -14.64 -1.08
CA THR A 107 16.15 -14.57 0.34
C THR A 107 14.74 -15.11 0.54
N ALA A 108 14.65 -16.44 0.59
CA ALA A 108 13.54 -17.11 1.22
C ALA A 108 13.64 -16.84 2.74
N SER A 109 13.14 -15.71 3.18
CA SER A 109 12.91 -15.49 4.62
C SER A 109 11.72 -16.36 5.04
N ASN A 110 12.04 -17.50 5.62
CA ASN A 110 11.10 -18.47 6.22
C ASN A 110 10.47 -17.94 7.54
N ASP A 111 10.41 -16.64 7.74
CA ASP A 111 9.92 -16.05 8.98
C ASP A 111 8.41 -15.78 8.88
N ARG A 112 7.64 -16.87 9.04
CA ARG A 112 6.17 -16.85 9.04
C ARG A 112 5.55 -16.12 10.24
N THR A 113 6.32 -15.74 11.23
CA THR A 113 5.85 -15.10 12.45
C THR A 113 5.68 -13.59 12.34
N HIS A 114 6.46 -12.89 11.49
CA HIS A 114 6.24 -11.48 11.17
C HIS A 114 5.06 -11.23 10.20
N LEU A 115 4.58 -12.28 9.55
CA LEU A 115 3.53 -12.20 8.51
C LEU A 115 2.14 -11.82 9.02
N LEU A 116 1.81 -11.96 10.30
CA LEU A 116 0.42 -11.81 10.75
C LEU A 116 -0.10 -10.37 10.76
N GLY A 117 0.75 -9.37 11.00
CA GLY A 117 0.37 -7.95 10.91
C GLY A 117 0.47 -7.40 9.47
N THR A 118 1.52 -7.79 8.75
CA THR A 118 1.81 -7.39 7.36
C THR A 118 0.84 -8.06 6.36
N ALA A 119 0.40 -9.27 6.66
CA ALA A 119 -0.46 -10.11 5.83
C ALA A 119 -1.86 -9.50 5.52
N GLN A 120 -2.29 -8.49 6.27
CA GLN A 120 -3.63 -7.90 6.12
C GLN A 120 -3.76 -7.02 4.86
N TYR A 121 -2.65 -6.42 4.42
CA TYR A 121 -2.58 -5.54 3.24
C TYR A 121 -1.95 -6.24 2.04
N ALA A 122 -1.33 -7.41 2.25
CA ALA A 122 -0.65 -8.17 1.21
C ALA A 122 -1.64 -8.73 0.19
N ALA A 123 -1.30 -8.63 -1.08
CA ALA A 123 -2.13 -9.13 -2.16
C ALA A 123 -2.22 -10.68 -2.12
N PRO A 124 -3.40 -11.25 -2.44
CA PRO A 124 -3.66 -12.69 -2.32
C PRO A 124 -2.68 -13.59 -3.08
N GLU A 125 -2.15 -13.13 -4.22
CA GLU A 125 -1.19 -13.88 -5.03
C GLU A 125 0.11 -14.20 -4.30
N TYR A 126 0.53 -13.37 -3.34
CA TYR A 126 1.73 -13.67 -2.52
C TYR A 126 1.56 -14.92 -1.67
N PHE A 127 0.33 -15.22 -1.20
CA PHE A 127 0.03 -16.43 -0.44
C PHE A 127 -0.02 -17.69 -1.31
N LEU A 128 -0.02 -17.53 -2.64
CA LEU A 128 0.16 -18.62 -3.61
C LEU A 128 1.63 -18.83 -4.00
N GLY A 129 2.56 -18.05 -3.44
CA GLY A 129 3.97 -18.06 -3.84
C GLY A 129 4.22 -17.46 -5.22
N GLN A 130 3.27 -16.65 -5.74
CA GLN A 130 3.42 -15.98 -7.02
C GLN A 130 4.21 -14.68 -6.86
N ALA A 131 4.93 -14.30 -7.92
CA ALA A 131 5.53 -12.97 -8.00
C ALA A 131 4.42 -11.90 -8.03
N GLY A 132 4.65 -10.79 -7.34
CA GLY A 132 3.77 -9.63 -7.42
C GLY A 132 3.91 -8.88 -8.73
N SER A 133 2.99 -7.92 -8.92
CA SER A 133 3.00 -6.97 -10.03
C SER A 133 2.56 -5.60 -9.52
N THR A 134 2.53 -4.57 -10.38
CA THR A 134 1.95 -3.26 -10.07
C THR A 134 0.53 -3.38 -9.50
N ARG A 135 -0.21 -4.39 -9.95
CA ARG A 135 -1.56 -4.71 -9.46
C ARG A 135 -1.59 -5.21 -8.00
N SER A 136 -0.46 -5.72 -7.49
CA SER A 136 -0.33 -6.10 -6.07
C SER A 136 -0.26 -4.86 -5.17
N ASP A 137 0.48 -3.83 -5.58
CA ASP A 137 0.53 -2.55 -4.87
C ASP A 137 -0.82 -1.82 -4.94
N ILE A 138 -1.56 -1.93 -6.07
CA ILE A 138 -2.93 -1.42 -6.19
C ILE A 138 -3.87 -2.11 -5.20
N PHE A 139 -3.76 -3.42 -5.01
CA PHE A 139 -4.53 -4.14 -4.01
C PHE A 139 -4.28 -3.57 -2.60
N SER A 140 -3.01 -3.43 -2.21
CA SER A 140 -2.62 -2.90 -0.90
C SER A 140 -3.14 -1.48 -0.69
N LEU A 141 -3.03 -0.61 -1.70
CA LEU A 141 -3.58 0.76 -1.67
C LEU A 141 -5.11 0.76 -1.56
N GLY A 142 -5.79 -0.14 -2.27
CA GLY A 142 -7.24 -0.32 -2.17
C GLY A 142 -7.69 -0.76 -0.78
N VAL A 143 -6.93 -1.67 -0.13
CA VAL A 143 -7.19 -2.09 1.26
C VAL A 143 -7.02 -0.92 2.23
N ILE A 144 -5.98 -0.10 2.07
CA ILE A 144 -5.74 1.10 2.89
C ILE A 144 -6.89 2.10 2.72
N ALA A 145 -7.30 2.39 1.48
CA ALA A 145 -8.42 3.29 1.20
C ALA A 145 -9.73 2.80 1.82
N TYR A 146 -10.02 1.50 1.70
CA TYR A 146 -11.17 0.87 2.32
C TYR A 146 -11.13 1.01 3.85
N GLN A 147 -9.97 0.77 4.46
CA GLN A 147 -9.81 0.84 5.90
C GLN A 147 -9.94 2.28 6.43
N MET A 148 -9.40 3.28 5.75
CA MET A 148 -9.62 4.68 6.11
C MET A 148 -11.10 5.06 6.13
N LEU A 149 -11.89 4.52 5.20
CA LEU A 149 -13.32 4.82 5.12
C LEU A 149 -14.16 4.05 6.14
N THR A 150 -13.76 2.87 6.57
CA THR A 150 -14.60 1.96 7.37
C THR A 150 -14.04 1.58 8.72
N GLY A 151 -12.75 1.80 8.96
CA GLY A 151 -12.02 1.25 10.11
C GLY A 151 -11.87 -0.29 10.06
N LYS A 152 -12.23 -0.94 8.95
CA LYS A 152 -12.23 -2.41 8.80
C LYS A 152 -11.46 -2.84 7.55
N LEU A 153 -11.21 -4.13 7.41
CA LEU A 153 -10.59 -4.72 6.22
C LEU A 153 -11.65 -5.31 5.28
N PRO A 154 -11.48 -5.21 3.94
CA PRO A 154 -12.48 -5.62 2.95
C PRO A 154 -12.82 -7.11 3.01
N TYR A 155 -11.87 -7.96 3.44
CA TYR A 155 -12.02 -9.39 3.61
C TYR A 155 -11.76 -9.85 5.06
N GLY A 156 -11.62 -8.91 6.01
CA GLY A 156 -11.16 -9.25 7.36
C GLY A 156 -9.77 -9.90 7.32
N ALA A 157 -9.53 -10.90 8.16
CA ALA A 157 -8.25 -11.63 8.22
C ALA A 157 -8.19 -12.83 7.25
N GLU A 158 -9.13 -12.97 6.33
CA GLU A 158 -9.26 -14.19 5.51
C GLU A 158 -8.22 -14.27 4.40
N VAL A 159 -7.74 -13.13 3.87
CA VAL A 159 -6.73 -13.08 2.80
C VAL A 159 -5.47 -13.85 3.21
N ALA A 160 -4.93 -13.58 4.40
CA ALA A 160 -3.74 -14.24 4.93
C ALA A 160 -3.88 -15.77 5.08
N ARG A 161 -5.11 -16.27 5.17
CA ARG A 161 -5.43 -17.70 5.29
C ARG A 161 -5.74 -18.36 3.96
N SER A 162 -5.82 -17.59 2.87
CA SER A 162 -6.24 -18.08 1.55
C SER A 162 -5.05 -18.54 0.70
N GLY A 163 -4.26 -19.51 1.21
CA GLY A 163 -3.07 -20.07 0.55
C GLY A 163 -3.35 -20.98 -0.66
N THR A 164 -4.58 -21.05 -1.17
CA THR A 164 -4.94 -21.80 -2.37
C THR A 164 -5.91 -21.01 -3.24
N LYS A 165 -5.88 -21.23 -4.57
CA LYS A 165 -6.86 -20.61 -5.49
C LYS A 165 -8.32 -20.90 -5.10
N ALA A 166 -8.59 -22.11 -4.61
CA ALA A 166 -9.94 -22.49 -4.15
C ALA A 166 -10.37 -21.68 -2.91
N ALA A 167 -9.45 -21.41 -1.98
CA ALA A 167 -9.71 -20.57 -0.81
C ALA A 167 -9.90 -19.10 -1.24
N GLN A 168 -9.09 -18.57 -2.16
CA GLN A 168 -9.23 -17.21 -2.66
C GLN A 168 -10.57 -16.95 -3.37
N ARG A 169 -11.10 -17.94 -4.11
CA ARG A 169 -12.44 -17.85 -4.73
C ARG A 169 -13.58 -17.75 -3.71
N LYS A 170 -13.35 -18.14 -2.46
CA LYS A 170 -14.33 -18.06 -1.36
C LYS A 170 -14.28 -16.73 -0.60
N LEU A 171 -13.28 -15.89 -0.86
CA LEU A 171 -13.19 -14.57 -0.25
C LEU A 171 -14.44 -13.75 -0.59
N ARG A 172 -15.05 -13.15 0.42
CA ARG A 172 -16.26 -12.34 0.30
C ARG A 172 -15.94 -10.90 0.64
N TYR A 173 -15.99 -10.05 -0.38
CA TYR A 173 -15.85 -8.61 -0.19
C TYR A 173 -16.99 -8.09 0.69
N ARG A 174 -16.65 -7.30 1.69
CA ARG A 174 -17.62 -6.60 2.53
C ARG A 174 -17.89 -5.23 1.92
N SER A 175 -19.12 -5.02 1.44
CA SER A 175 -19.50 -3.74 0.85
C SER A 175 -19.40 -2.61 1.86
N LEU A 176 -19.03 -1.41 1.38
CA LEU A 176 -19.08 -0.17 2.14
C LEU A 176 -20.52 0.29 2.40
N LEU A 177 -21.46 -0.18 1.57
CA LEU A 177 -22.86 0.21 1.64
C LEU A 177 -23.53 -0.44 2.86
N GLY A 178 -24.35 0.32 3.57
CA GLY A 178 -25.02 -0.15 4.79
C GLY A 178 -24.21 0.03 6.08
N ASN A 179 -23.05 0.69 6.02
CA ASN A 179 -22.39 1.26 7.20
C ASN A 179 -23.07 2.60 7.57
N ASP A 180 -22.84 3.10 8.80
CA ASP A 180 -23.41 4.36 9.34
C ASP A 180 -22.93 5.64 8.59
N ARG A 181 -22.39 5.49 7.38
CA ARG A 181 -21.88 6.58 6.54
C ARG A 181 -22.51 6.53 5.16
N GLU A 182 -22.90 7.68 4.65
CA GLU A 182 -23.33 7.87 3.27
C GLU A 182 -22.10 7.89 2.34
N ILE A 183 -21.61 6.70 1.99
CA ILE A 183 -20.56 6.56 0.99
C ILE A 183 -21.23 6.33 -0.36
N PRO A 184 -20.90 7.08 -1.42
CA PRO A 184 -21.49 6.89 -2.75
C PRO A 184 -21.26 5.46 -3.27
N VAL A 185 -22.31 4.89 -3.91
CA VAL A 185 -22.30 3.51 -4.43
C VAL A 185 -21.12 3.25 -5.37
N TRP A 186 -20.75 4.23 -6.17
CA TRP A 186 -19.64 4.10 -7.12
C TRP A 186 -18.29 3.94 -6.43
N ILE A 187 -18.06 4.54 -5.24
CA ILE A 187 -16.86 4.33 -4.42
C ILE A 187 -16.72 2.86 -3.99
N ASP A 188 -17.84 2.23 -3.60
CA ASP A 188 -17.84 0.79 -3.28
C ASP A 188 -17.40 -0.05 -4.49
N SER A 189 -17.88 0.28 -5.68
CA SER A 189 -17.52 -0.41 -6.92
C SER A 189 -16.03 -0.24 -7.26
N VAL A 190 -15.51 0.97 -7.11
CA VAL A 190 -14.09 1.30 -7.35
C VAL A 190 -13.19 0.52 -6.41
N LEU A 191 -13.48 0.55 -5.11
CA LEU A 191 -12.67 -0.17 -4.11
C LEU A 191 -12.82 -1.68 -4.26
N ARG A 192 -14.01 -2.19 -4.57
CA ARG A 192 -14.22 -3.61 -4.85
C ARG A 192 -13.37 -4.08 -6.04
N LYS A 193 -13.23 -3.27 -7.10
CA LYS A 193 -12.35 -3.57 -8.24
C LYS A 193 -10.88 -3.56 -7.83
N ALA A 194 -10.44 -2.54 -7.10
CA ALA A 194 -9.04 -2.43 -6.66
C ALA A 194 -8.59 -3.63 -5.79
N VAL A 195 -9.48 -4.16 -4.93
CA VAL A 195 -9.16 -5.25 -4.01
C VAL A 195 -9.62 -6.64 -4.51
N GLN A 196 -9.88 -6.83 -5.82
CA GLN A 196 -10.22 -8.15 -6.35
C GLN A 196 -9.14 -9.19 -6.00
N PRO A 197 -9.51 -10.41 -5.56
CA PRO A 197 -8.54 -11.46 -5.28
C PRO A 197 -7.72 -11.85 -6.52
N ASP A 198 -8.36 -11.90 -7.70
CA ASP A 198 -7.67 -12.14 -8.97
C ASP A 198 -7.02 -10.84 -9.46
N PRO A 199 -5.67 -10.78 -9.61
CA PRO A 199 -4.97 -9.58 -10.09
C PRO A 199 -5.46 -9.07 -11.44
N TYR A 200 -5.90 -9.96 -12.33
CA TYR A 200 -6.38 -9.59 -13.67
C TYR A 200 -7.75 -8.91 -13.67
N MET A 201 -8.47 -8.99 -12.57
CA MET A 201 -9.76 -8.32 -12.37
C MET A 201 -9.62 -6.95 -11.70
N ARG A 202 -8.39 -6.55 -11.32
CA ARG A 202 -8.07 -5.24 -10.76
C ARG A 202 -7.84 -4.20 -11.86
N TYR A 203 -7.54 -2.98 -11.45
CA TYR A 203 -6.98 -1.96 -12.32
C TYR A 203 -5.61 -2.40 -12.84
N GLU A 204 -5.31 -2.05 -14.09
CA GLU A 204 -4.01 -2.30 -14.69
C GLU A 204 -2.99 -1.28 -14.19
N GLU A 205 -3.40 -0.01 -14.17
CA GLU A 205 -2.58 1.13 -13.81
C GLU A 205 -3.15 1.89 -12.59
N LEU A 206 -2.26 2.45 -11.77
CA LEU A 206 -2.64 3.32 -10.66
C LEU A 206 -3.45 4.53 -11.11
N SER A 207 -3.14 5.06 -12.29
CA SER A 207 -3.85 6.22 -12.88
C SER A 207 -5.33 5.93 -13.11
N GLU A 208 -5.69 4.72 -13.57
CA GLU A 208 -7.08 4.31 -13.75
C GLU A 208 -7.82 4.24 -12.40
N PHE A 209 -7.19 3.64 -11.39
CA PHE A 209 -7.76 3.56 -10.05
C PHE A 209 -8.03 4.96 -9.47
N ILE A 210 -7.05 5.88 -9.59
CA ILE A 210 -7.21 7.25 -9.08
C ILE A 210 -8.26 8.02 -9.88
N TYR A 211 -8.32 7.83 -11.19
CA TYR A 211 -9.34 8.45 -12.03
C TYR A 211 -10.75 8.01 -11.58
N ASP A 212 -11.00 6.71 -11.50
CA ASP A 212 -12.29 6.17 -11.05
C ASP A 212 -12.62 6.57 -9.60
N LEU A 213 -11.61 6.75 -8.73
CA LEU A 213 -11.81 7.21 -7.35
C LEU A 213 -12.29 8.67 -7.29
N ARG A 214 -12.07 9.46 -8.33
CA ARG A 214 -12.46 10.88 -8.39
C ARG A 214 -13.71 11.14 -9.23
N HIS A 215 -14.02 10.26 -10.15
CA HIS A 215 -15.09 10.45 -11.12
C HIS A 215 -16.12 9.32 -10.99
N PRO A 216 -17.41 9.62 -10.78
CA PRO A 216 -18.48 8.65 -10.72
C PRO A 216 -18.75 7.95 -12.05
#